data_473c52feaff8611c489878b2e8eb08df
#
_entry.id   473c52feaff8611c489878b2e8eb08df
#
_cell.length_a   1.000
_cell.length_b   1.000
_cell.length_c   1.000
_cell.angle_alpha   90.00
_cell.angle_beta   90.00
_cell.angle_gamma   90.00
#
_symmetry.space_group_name_H-M   'P 1'
#
loop_
_entity.id
_entity.type
_entity.pdbx_description
1 polymer ?
#
loop_
_entity_poly.entity_id
_entity_poly.type
_entity_poly.pdbx_seq_one_letter_code
_entity_poly.pdbx_strand_id
1 'polypeptide(L)'
;MKLKYEIAIQEVADKFVAVAKNGETEEVEKVFTLNETGVIILRALMDGADTPAIVSQLLAEYDVTPQEAETEVNAFIDMLKENGIAQI
;
A
#
# COMPACT_ATOMS: atom_id res chain seq x y z
N MET A 1 -12.01 0.14 2.82
CA MET A 1 -10.91 0.20 3.81
C MET A 1 -10.45 1.62 3.96
N LYS A 2 -10.06 1.99 5.15
CA LYS A 2 -9.66 3.35 5.46
C LYS A 2 -8.25 3.37 6.03
N LEU A 3 -7.42 4.29 5.55
CA LEU A 3 -6.08 4.49 6.08
C LEU A 3 -6.13 5.47 7.25
N LYS A 4 -5.42 5.17 8.33
CA LYS A 4 -5.39 5.98 9.53
C LYS A 4 -4.48 7.20 9.45
N TYR A 5 -3.55 7.19 8.52
CA TYR A 5 -2.49 8.19 8.43
C TYR A 5 -2.44 8.79 7.05
N GLU A 6 -1.85 9.97 6.95
CA GLU A 6 -1.43 10.52 5.68
C GLU A 6 -0.14 9.81 5.29
N ILE A 7 -0.11 9.26 4.09
CA ILE A 7 1.03 8.48 3.63
C ILE A 7 1.69 9.17 2.46
N ALA A 8 3.01 9.33 2.55
CA ALA A 8 3.84 9.79 1.47
C ALA A 8 4.76 8.66 1.03
N ILE A 9 4.87 8.44 -0.27
CA ILE A 9 5.78 7.44 -0.82
C ILE A 9 6.95 8.20 -1.44
N GLN A 10 8.15 7.86 -1.00
CA GLN A 10 9.38 8.51 -1.47
C GLN A 10 10.32 7.47 -2.05
N GLU A 11 10.99 7.85 -3.13
CA GLU A 11 12.06 7.03 -3.69
C GLU A 11 13.39 7.53 -3.14
N VAL A 12 14.13 6.63 -2.49
CA VAL A 12 15.44 6.94 -1.93
C VAL A 12 16.43 5.93 -2.53
N ALA A 13 17.33 6.43 -3.37
CA ALA A 13 18.21 5.59 -4.18
C ALA A 13 17.33 4.70 -5.09
N ASP A 14 17.44 3.38 -4.98
CA ASP A 14 16.63 2.44 -5.76
C ASP A 14 15.53 1.77 -4.92
N LYS A 15 15.19 2.38 -3.78
CA LYS A 15 14.19 1.84 -2.86
C LYS A 15 13.05 2.81 -2.67
N PHE A 16 11.88 2.26 -2.37
CA PHE A 16 10.71 3.05 -2.04
C PHE A 16 10.44 2.98 -0.54
N VAL A 17 10.13 4.13 0.05
CA VAL A 17 9.85 4.25 1.48
C VAL A 17 8.49 4.90 1.65
N ALA A 18 7.65 4.30 2.47
CA ALA A 18 6.37 4.89 2.85
C ALA A 18 6.54 5.54 4.21
N VAL A 19 6.10 6.79 4.32
CA VAL A 19 6.12 7.56 5.56
C VAL A 19 4.68 7.83 5.96
N ALA A 20 4.26 7.31 7.10
CA ALA A 20 2.92 7.51 7.64
C ALA A 20 2.97 8.62 8.68
N LYS A 21 2.24 9.68 8.43
CA LYS A 21 2.19 10.86 9.30
C LYS A 21 0.82 11.01 9.93
N ASN A 22 0.80 11.56 11.13
CA ASN A 22 -0.44 12.00 11.75
C ASN A 22 -0.92 13.26 11.03
N GLY A 23 -2.15 13.23 10.51
CA GLY A 23 -2.69 14.33 9.71
C GLY A 23 -2.88 15.63 10.48
N GLU A 24 -2.98 15.59 11.82
CA GLU A 24 -3.19 16.76 12.65
C GLU A 24 -1.88 17.40 13.13
N THR A 25 -0.91 16.57 13.51
CA THR A 25 0.37 17.05 14.08
C THR A 25 1.50 17.05 13.08
N GLU A 26 1.33 16.36 11.95
CA GLU A 26 2.36 16.11 10.94
C GLU A 26 3.58 15.35 11.46
N GLU A 27 3.46 14.74 12.63
CA GLU A 27 4.51 13.90 13.15
C GLU A 27 4.57 12.58 12.40
N VAL A 28 5.78 12.12 12.12
CA VAL A 28 5.99 10.82 11.50
C VAL A 28 5.75 9.75 12.56
N GLU A 29 4.78 8.90 12.29
CA GLU A 29 4.41 7.83 13.22
C GLU A 29 5.04 6.50 12.84
N LYS A 30 5.14 6.23 11.53
CA LYS A 30 5.67 4.97 11.02
C LYS A 30 6.41 5.19 9.71
N VAL A 31 7.45 4.38 9.50
CA VAL A 31 8.23 4.37 8.26
C VAL A 31 8.45 2.91 7.88
N PHE A 32 8.22 2.57 6.63
CA PHE A 32 8.46 1.21 6.17
C PHE A 32 8.87 1.20 4.70
N THR A 33 9.60 0.16 4.30
CA THR A 33 10.06 0.01 2.91
C THR A 33 9.03 -0.73 2.07
N LEU A 34 9.01 -0.42 0.77
CA LEU A 34 8.09 -1.02 -0.19
C LEU A 34 8.88 -1.57 -1.37
N ASN A 35 8.42 -2.70 -1.92
CA ASN A 35 8.85 -3.13 -3.25
C ASN A 35 7.93 -2.48 -4.30
N GLU A 36 8.20 -2.73 -5.59
CA GLU A 36 7.39 -2.15 -6.68
C GLU A 36 5.91 -2.49 -6.55
N THR A 37 5.60 -3.75 -6.26
CA THR A 37 4.21 -4.20 -6.10
C THR A 37 3.54 -3.47 -4.94
N GLY A 38 4.24 -3.32 -3.83
CA GLY A 38 3.73 -2.59 -2.66
C GLY A 38 3.41 -1.14 -2.97
N VAL A 39 4.24 -0.48 -3.81
CA VAL A 39 3.97 0.90 -4.23
C VAL A 39 2.66 0.98 -5.01
N ILE A 40 2.45 0.07 -5.95
CA ILE A 40 1.23 0.05 -6.76
C ILE A 40 0.00 -0.17 -5.87
N ILE A 41 0.07 -1.14 -4.98
CA ILE A 41 -1.04 -1.46 -4.09
C ILE A 41 -1.36 -0.28 -3.17
N LEU A 42 -0.34 0.29 -2.55
CA LEU A 42 -0.54 1.39 -1.60
C LEU A 42 -1.10 2.64 -2.29
N ARG A 43 -0.59 3.00 -3.46
CA ARG A 43 -1.12 4.13 -4.22
C ARG A 43 -2.58 3.92 -4.60
N ALA A 44 -2.92 2.71 -5.03
CA ALA A 44 -4.29 2.38 -5.38
C ALA A 44 -5.22 2.49 -4.15
N LEU A 45 -4.78 2.01 -3.00
CA LEU A 45 -5.53 2.15 -1.75
C LEU A 45 -5.72 3.61 -1.34
N MET A 46 -4.69 4.42 -1.50
CA MET A 46 -4.76 5.86 -1.22
C MET A 46 -5.76 6.56 -2.13
N ASP A 47 -5.93 6.06 -3.35
CA ASP A 47 -6.89 6.58 -4.32
C ASP A 47 -8.30 6.02 -4.11
N GLY A 48 -8.49 5.15 -3.13
CA GLY A 48 -9.80 4.60 -2.80
C GLY A 48 -10.19 3.35 -3.59
N ALA A 49 -9.24 2.71 -4.27
CA ALA A 49 -9.53 1.51 -5.04
C ALA A 49 -9.85 0.33 -4.12
N ASP A 50 -10.75 -0.53 -4.57
CA ASP A 50 -11.07 -1.78 -3.86
C ASP A 50 -10.14 -2.91 -4.32
N THR A 51 -10.21 -4.04 -3.63
CA THR A 51 -9.35 -5.18 -3.94
C THR A 51 -9.46 -5.66 -5.38
N PRO A 52 -10.66 -5.85 -5.96
CA PRO A 52 -10.75 -6.27 -7.37
C PRO A 52 -10.09 -5.29 -8.34
N ALA A 53 -10.21 -3.99 -8.11
CA ALA A 53 -9.59 -2.98 -8.95
C ALA A 53 -8.06 -3.05 -8.87
N ILE A 54 -7.52 -3.27 -7.66
CA ILE A 54 -6.08 -3.40 -7.46
C ILE A 54 -5.54 -4.66 -8.12
N VAL A 55 -6.27 -5.77 -8.00
CA VAL A 55 -5.90 -7.03 -8.66
C VAL A 55 -5.84 -6.83 -10.18
N SER A 56 -6.84 -6.16 -10.76
CA SER A 56 -6.85 -5.85 -12.19
C SER A 56 -5.65 -5.02 -12.61
N GLN A 57 -5.26 -4.07 -11.79
CA GLN A 57 -4.10 -3.21 -12.06
C GLN A 57 -2.80 -4.03 -12.06
N LEU A 58 -2.65 -4.95 -11.11
CA LEU A 58 -1.47 -5.83 -11.07
C LEU A 58 -1.41 -6.76 -12.29
N LEU A 59 -2.56 -7.26 -12.73
CA LEU A 59 -2.62 -8.13 -13.91
C LEU A 59 -2.24 -7.37 -15.19
N ALA A 60 -2.49 -6.07 -15.23
CA ALA A 60 -2.10 -5.23 -16.37
C ALA A 60 -0.60 -4.95 -16.39
N GLU A 61 0.05 -4.94 -15.22
CA GLU A 61 1.47 -4.58 -15.09
C GLU A 61 2.41 -5.77 -15.05
N TYR A 62 1.94 -6.91 -14.57
CA TYR A 62 2.78 -8.09 -14.32
C TYR A 62 2.19 -9.35 -14.93
N ASP A 63 3.08 -10.29 -15.27
CA ASP A 63 2.69 -11.61 -15.78
C ASP A 63 2.46 -12.54 -14.60
N VAL A 64 1.33 -12.36 -13.93
CA VAL A 64 0.93 -13.16 -12.76
C VAL A 64 -0.49 -13.67 -12.95
N THR A 65 -0.86 -14.71 -12.23
CA THR A 65 -2.23 -15.20 -12.24
C THR A 65 -3.12 -14.33 -11.37
N PRO A 66 -4.44 -14.30 -11.61
CA PRO A 66 -5.36 -13.57 -10.73
C PRO A 66 -5.25 -14.00 -9.27
N GLN A 67 -5.03 -15.28 -9.01
CA GLN A 67 -4.88 -15.80 -7.65
C GLN A 67 -3.61 -15.27 -6.98
N GLU A 68 -2.50 -15.22 -7.71
CA GLU A 68 -1.25 -14.67 -7.20
C GLU A 68 -1.41 -13.18 -6.88
N ALA A 69 -2.04 -12.42 -7.76
CA ALA A 69 -2.29 -11.02 -7.55
C ALA A 69 -3.17 -10.77 -6.32
N GLU A 70 -4.23 -11.55 -6.16
CA GLU A 70 -5.13 -11.45 -5.02
C GLU A 70 -4.40 -11.76 -3.71
N THR A 71 -3.55 -12.79 -3.71
CA THR A 71 -2.74 -13.14 -2.54
C THR A 71 -1.81 -12.01 -2.14
N GLU A 72 -1.14 -11.38 -3.13
CA GLU A 72 -0.26 -10.24 -2.89
C GLU A 72 -1.01 -9.06 -2.27
N VAL A 73 -2.17 -8.73 -2.83
CA VAL A 73 -2.97 -7.60 -2.35
C VAL A 73 -3.44 -7.87 -0.91
N ASN A 74 -3.96 -9.07 -0.66
CA ASN A 74 -4.46 -9.41 0.67
C ASN A 74 -3.35 -9.43 1.71
N ALA A 75 -2.18 -9.96 1.36
CA ALA A 75 -1.02 -9.98 2.27
C ALA A 75 -0.58 -8.55 2.61
N PHE A 76 -0.60 -7.65 1.62
CA PHE A 76 -0.23 -6.26 1.85
C PHE A 76 -1.23 -5.55 2.76
N ILE A 77 -2.52 -5.76 2.52
CA ILE A 77 -3.58 -5.17 3.35
C ILE A 77 -3.48 -5.70 4.78
N ASP A 78 -3.24 -6.99 4.95
CA ASP A 78 -3.07 -7.58 6.28
C ASP A 78 -1.88 -6.97 7.02
N MET A 79 -0.78 -6.74 6.32
CA MET A 79 0.39 -6.07 6.89
C MET A 79 0.03 -4.66 7.37
N LEU A 80 -0.72 -3.90 6.58
CA LEU A 80 -1.15 -2.56 6.97
C LEU A 80 -2.04 -2.59 8.21
N LYS A 81 -2.94 -3.56 8.29
CA LYS A 81 -3.82 -3.73 9.46
C LYS A 81 -3.04 -4.12 10.70
N GLU A 82 -2.12 -5.07 10.58
CA GLU A 82 -1.29 -5.54 11.69
C GLU A 82 -0.42 -4.43 12.26
N ASN A 83 0.01 -3.51 11.41
CA ASN A 83 0.82 -2.37 11.83
C ASN A 83 -0.01 -1.14 12.22
N GLY A 84 -1.33 -1.27 12.25
CA GLY A 84 -2.22 -0.19 12.66
C GLY A 84 -2.32 0.96 11.67
N ILE A 85 -1.95 0.73 10.40
CA ILE A 85 -1.97 1.77 9.36
C ILE A 85 -3.33 1.82 8.68
N ALA A 86 -3.99 0.67 8.54
CA ALA A 86 -5.30 0.59 7.92
C ALA A 86 -6.36 0.12 8.91
N GLN A 87 -7.58 0.61 8.72
CA GLN A 87 -8.78 0.17 9.44
C GLN A 87 -9.78 -0.41 8.44
N ILE A 88 -10.56 -1.37 8.92
CA ILE A 88 -11.67 -1.89 8.14
C ILE A 88 -12.89 -1.00 8.34
#